data_08bf7eee9b44c06c1d82f7004dd8eeb9
#
_entry.id   08bf7eee9b44c06c1d82f7004dd8eeb9
#
_cell.length_a   1.000
_cell.length_b   1.000
_cell.length_c   1.000
_cell.angle_alpha   90.00
_cell.angle_beta   90.00
_cell.angle_gamma   90.00
#
_symmetry.space_group_name_H-M   'P 1'
#
loop_
_entity.id
_entity.type
_entity.pdbx_description
1 polymer ?
#
loop_
_entity_poly.entity_id
_entity_poly.type
_entity_poly.pdbx_seq_one_letter_code
_entity_poly.pdbx_strand_id
1 'polypeptide(L)'
;MFFLWKKWRARRASPPDNPTETLRYLSAFMAAGISPRTAWQELPPPDVHEGPRVIIQDSLASGVPLEQAITTATREADPGWRMLGATWSLAREVGAPLAPTLEALSSSMAARDHTEREIAATMAGPVWTMRLVMVLPLLALGGATLTGTPALSILLGTPVGLLASAVASCLMAGAVWWMRILRRDALAPPPQHELMLELFALATSGG
;
A
#
# COMPACT_ATOMS: atom_id res chain seq x y z
N MET A 1 -0.45 -18.98 9.20
CA MET A 1 -1.07 -18.66 7.89
C MET A 1 -2.25 -17.69 8.00
N PHE A 2 -3.11 -17.83 9.01
CA PHE A 2 -4.26 -16.95 9.28
C PHE A 2 -3.86 -15.50 9.65
N PHE A 3 -2.74 -15.31 10.32
CA PHE A 3 -2.26 -13.99 10.76
C PHE A 3 -1.76 -13.10 9.61
N LEU A 4 -1.18 -13.69 8.58
CA LEU A 4 -0.73 -12.98 7.37
C LEU A 4 -1.91 -12.54 6.49
N TRP A 5 -3.01 -13.28 6.49
CA TRP A 5 -4.22 -12.95 5.75
C TRP A 5 -4.97 -11.79 6.38
N LYS A 6 -4.99 -11.70 7.73
CA LYS A 6 -5.59 -10.58 8.48
C LYS A 6 -4.84 -9.27 8.21
N LYS A 7 -3.51 -9.34 8.13
CA LYS A 7 -2.64 -8.18 7.82
C LYS A 7 -2.78 -7.70 6.36
N TRP A 8 -3.11 -8.62 5.44
CA TRP A 8 -3.32 -8.31 4.02
C TRP A 8 -4.73 -7.75 3.75
N ARG A 9 -5.73 -8.18 4.51
CA ARG A 9 -7.09 -7.66 4.45
C ARG A 9 -7.20 -6.24 5.06
N ALA A 10 -6.42 -5.97 6.10
CA ALA A 10 -6.35 -4.64 6.71
C ALA A 10 -5.70 -3.58 5.77
N ARG A 11 -4.87 -4.00 4.82
CA ARG A 11 -4.33 -3.11 3.77
C ARG A 11 -5.30 -2.79 2.63
N ARG A 12 -6.45 -3.49 2.54
CA ARG A 12 -7.46 -3.28 1.49
C ARG A 12 -8.66 -2.43 1.93
N ALA A 13 -8.82 -2.19 3.22
CA ALA A 13 -9.64 -1.09 3.66
C ALA A 13 -8.85 0.19 3.34
N SER A 14 -9.45 1.14 2.63
CA SER A 14 -8.89 2.50 2.55
C SER A 14 -8.45 2.87 3.95
N PRO A 15 -7.20 3.34 4.14
CA PRO A 15 -6.78 3.73 5.47
C PRO A 15 -7.83 4.71 6.00
N PRO A 16 -8.26 4.54 7.24
CA PRO A 16 -9.36 5.31 7.81
C PRO A 16 -9.12 6.83 7.79
N ASP A 17 -7.91 7.26 7.52
CA ASP A 17 -7.51 8.64 7.31
C ASP A 17 -6.79 8.75 5.95
N ASN A 18 -7.57 8.88 4.86
CA ASN A 18 -7.05 8.84 3.50
C ASN A 18 -6.46 10.19 3.09
N PRO A 19 -5.12 10.30 2.89
CA PRO A 19 -4.48 11.53 2.46
C PRO A 19 -4.95 12.02 1.09
N THR A 20 -5.31 11.12 0.17
CA THR A 20 -5.82 11.48 -1.17
C THR A 20 -7.14 12.22 -1.09
N GLU A 21 -8.04 11.78 -0.23
CA GLU A 21 -9.33 12.43 0.00
C GLU A 21 -9.15 13.80 0.66
N THR A 22 -8.30 13.87 1.67
CA THR A 22 -7.95 15.13 2.35
C THR A 22 -7.35 16.15 1.36
N LEU A 23 -6.44 15.72 0.50
CA LEU A 23 -5.86 16.56 -0.55
C LEU A 23 -6.92 17.10 -1.51
N ARG A 24 -7.88 16.28 -1.90
CA ARG A 24 -8.97 16.68 -2.80
C ARG A 24 -9.85 17.77 -2.19
N TYR A 25 -10.21 17.63 -0.90
CA TYR A 25 -10.96 18.69 -0.22
C TYR A 25 -10.14 19.98 -0.09
N LEU A 26 -8.88 19.87 0.34
CA LEU A 26 -8.01 21.03 0.50
C LEU A 26 -7.79 21.77 -0.81
N SER A 27 -7.52 21.07 -1.91
CA SER A 27 -7.33 21.69 -3.22
C SER A 27 -8.62 22.41 -3.69
N ALA A 28 -9.78 21.79 -3.48
CA ALA A 28 -11.08 22.38 -3.83
C ALA A 28 -11.38 23.64 -3.00
N PHE A 29 -11.16 23.61 -1.68
CA PHE A 29 -11.37 24.77 -0.82
C PHE A 29 -10.42 25.93 -1.16
N MET A 30 -9.15 25.63 -1.41
CA MET A 30 -8.18 26.65 -1.79
C MET A 30 -8.42 27.20 -3.22
N ALA A 31 -8.90 26.38 -4.14
CA ALA A 31 -9.34 26.85 -5.46
C ALA A 31 -10.56 27.77 -5.37
N ALA A 32 -11.44 27.56 -4.37
CA ALA A 32 -12.54 28.46 -4.05
C ALA A 32 -12.11 29.73 -3.29
N GLY A 33 -10.80 29.93 -3.05
CA GLY A 33 -10.25 31.12 -2.38
C GLY A 33 -10.27 31.03 -0.84
N ILE A 34 -10.59 29.88 -0.26
CA ILE A 34 -10.55 29.69 1.19
C ILE A 34 -9.08 29.63 1.65
N SER A 35 -8.78 30.31 2.76
CA SER A 35 -7.42 30.33 3.31
C SER A 35 -6.98 28.91 3.73
N PRO A 36 -5.68 28.57 3.61
CA PRO A 36 -5.17 27.25 3.96
C PRO A 36 -5.56 26.81 5.39
N ARG A 37 -5.49 27.71 6.37
CA ARG A 37 -5.86 27.42 7.76
C ARG A 37 -7.35 27.08 7.89
N THR A 38 -8.20 27.89 7.29
CA THR A 38 -9.66 27.69 7.28
C THR A 38 -10.01 26.41 6.54
N ALA A 39 -9.37 26.13 5.41
CA ALA A 39 -9.59 24.89 4.66
C ALA A 39 -9.34 23.64 5.51
N TRP A 40 -8.30 23.62 6.34
CA TRP A 40 -8.05 22.53 7.28
C TRP A 40 -9.10 22.42 8.40
N GLN A 41 -9.60 23.55 8.87
CA GLN A 41 -10.63 23.58 9.94
C GLN A 41 -12.01 23.14 9.43
N GLU A 42 -12.33 23.45 8.18
CA GLU A 42 -13.61 23.12 7.53
C GLU A 42 -13.65 21.70 6.92
N LEU A 43 -12.56 20.95 7.01
CA LEU A 43 -12.58 19.56 6.56
C LEU A 43 -13.64 18.77 7.32
N PRO A 44 -14.42 17.90 6.62
CA PRO A 44 -15.35 17.00 7.30
C PRO A 44 -14.67 16.22 8.42
N PRO A 45 -15.37 15.88 9.50
CA PRO A 45 -14.76 15.09 10.57
C PRO A 45 -14.22 13.77 10.01
N PRO A 46 -13.01 13.34 10.42
CA PRO A 46 -12.46 12.07 9.98
C PRO A 46 -13.29 10.91 10.57
N ASP A 47 -13.40 9.82 9.81
CA ASP A 47 -14.09 8.59 10.24
C ASP A 47 -13.39 7.88 11.41
N VAL A 48 -12.21 8.34 11.80
CA VAL A 48 -11.39 7.80 12.88
C VAL A 48 -11.03 8.84 13.91
N HIS A 49 -10.88 8.37 15.15
CA HIS A 49 -10.50 9.21 16.27
C HIS A 49 -8.98 9.44 16.41
N GLU A 50 -8.18 8.76 15.59
CA GLU A 50 -6.71 8.86 15.61
C GLU A 50 -6.18 8.91 14.17
N GLY A 51 -5.27 9.86 13.90
CA GLY A 51 -4.64 10.00 12.59
C GLY A 51 -4.03 11.39 12.39
N PRO A 52 -3.20 11.58 11.37
CA PRO A 52 -2.55 12.85 11.10
C PRO A 52 -3.52 14.01 10.93
N ARG A 53 -4.67 13.78 10.32
CA ARG A 53 -5.73 14.78 10.14
C ARG A 53 -6.30 15.27 11.47
N VAL A 54 -6.60 14.34 12.39
CA VAL A 54 -7.10 14.69 13.74
C VAL A 54 -6.04 15.51 14.49
N ILE A 55 -4.78 15.05 14.46
CA ILE A 55 -3.65 15.75 15.12
C ILE A 55 -3.50 17.18 14.57
N ILE A 56 -3.64 17.37 13.25
CA ILE A 56 -3.57 18.70 12.64
C ILE A 56 -4.73 19.58 13.10
N GLN A 57 -5.98 19.07 13.05
CA GLN A 57 -7.17 19.83 13.46
C GLN A 57 -7.12 20.22 14.94
N ASP A 58 -6.72 19.32 15.82
CA ASP A 58 -6.59 19.57 17.27
C ASP A 58 -5.47 20.58 17.56
N SER A 59 -4.36 20.49 16.83
CA SER A 59 -3.26 21.46 16.93
C SER A 59 -3.71 22.85 16.49
N LEU A 60 -4.50 22.95 15.41
CA LEU A 60 -5.05 24.21 14.93
C LEU A 60 -6.06 24.83 15.93
N ALA A 61 -6.89 23.98 16.55
CA ALA A 61 -7.82 24.39 17.59
C ALA A 61 -7.09 24.92 18.84
N SER A 62 -5.91 24.34 19.15
CA SER A 62 -5.02 24.77 20.22
C SER A 62 -4.18 26.00 19.88
N GLY A 63 -4.33 26.59 18.68
CA GLY A 63 -3.63 27.80 18.26
C GLY A 63 -2.25 27.57 17.64
N VAL A 64 -1.84 26.32 17.43
CA VAL A 64 -0.54 25.99 16.80
C VAL A 64 -0.51 26.51 15.34
N PRO A 65 0.62 27.05 14.88
CA PRO A 65 0.79 27.43 13.46
C PRO A 65 0.57 26.23 12.53
N LEU A 66 -0.09 26.46 11.38
CA LEU A 66 -0.47 25.41 10.44
C LEU A 66 0.72 24.60 9.95
N GLU A 67 1.82 25.24 9.60
CA GLU A 67 3.05 24.58 9.13
C GLU A 67 3.63 23.63 10.17
N GLN A 68 3.64 24.05 11.43
CA GLN A 68 4.12 23.21 12.52
C GLN A 68 3.19 22.03 12.78
N ALA A 69 1.87 22.25 12.74
CA ALA A 69 0.88 21.20 12.91
C ALA A 69 1.03 20.12 11.82
N ILE A 70 1.14 20.53 10.54
CA ILE A 70 1.33 19.60 9.41
C ILE A 70 2.65 18.85 9.55
N THR A 71 3.76 19.55 9.77
CA THR A 71 5.09 18.92 9.86
C THR A 71 5.16 17.90 10.99
N THR A 72 4.57 18.20 12.15
CA THR A 72 4.57 17.30 13.31
C THR A 72 3.71 16.07 13.05
N ALA A 73 2.49 16.26 12.54
CA ALA A 73 1.56 15.16 12.30
C ALA A 73 1.98 14.22 11.17
N THR A 74 2.70 14.73 10.15
CA THR A 74 3.06 13.94 8.98
C THR A 74 4.44 13.27 9.08
N ARG A 75 5.29 13.66 10.02
CA ARG A 75 6.68 13.19 10.15
C ARG A 75 6.80 11.67 10.26
N GLU A 76 5.99 11.05 11.10
CA GLU A 76 6.00 9.61 11.38
C GLU A 76 4.77 8.87 10.83
N ALA A 77 3.97 9.57 10.02
CA ALA A 77 2.77 9.03 9.43
C ALA A 77 3.06 8.11 8.23
N ASP A 78 2.01 7.54 7.66
CA ASP A 78 2.06 6.74 6.43
C ASP A 78 2.69 7.51 5.26
N PRO A 79 3.27 6.81 4.25
CA PRO A 79 3.95 7.44 3.12
C PRO A 79 3.13 8.52 2.41
N GLY A 80 1.81 8.36 2.30
CA GLY A 80 0.92 9.35 1.68
C GLY A 80 0.86 10.66 2.47
N TRP A 81 0.77 10.59 3.78
CA TRP A 81 0.79 11.75 4.67
C TRP A 81 2.14 12.45 4.69
N ARG A 82 3.24 11.68 4.68
CA ARG A 82 4.59 12.26 4.58
C ARG A 82 4.78 13.00 3.27
N MET A 83 4.25 12.47 2.17
CA MET A 83 4.30 13.11 0.86
C MET A 83 3.49 14.42 0.85
N LEU A 84 2.31 14.44 1.49
CA LEU A 84 1.53 15.66 1.68
C LEU A 84 2.34 16.71 2.46
N GLY A 85 2.92 16.35 3.60
CA GLY A 85 3.69 17.27 4.42
C GLY A 85 4.92 17.83 3.70
N ALA A 86 5.65 16.98 2.97
CA ALA A 86 6.81 17.40 2.18
C ALA A 86 6.41 18.33 1.02
N THR A 87 5.35 18.00 0.30
CA THR A 87 4.84 18.84 -0.80
C THR A 87 4.35 20.18 -0.27
N TRP A 88 3.66 20.19 0.88
CA TRP A 88 3.20 21.40 1.52
C TRP A 88 4.37 22.33 1.90
N SER A 89 5.38 21.80 2.61
CA SER A 89 6.54 22.57 3.04
C SER A 89 7.32 23.11 1.83
N LEU A 90 7.54 22.29 0.81
CA LEU A 90 8.23 22.72 -0.41
C LEU A 90 7.46 23.82 -1.15
N ALA A 91 6.15 23.65 -1.35
CA ALA A 91 5.33 24.66 -2.02
C ALA A 91 5.36 26.02 -1.29
N ARG A 92 5.38 25.98 0.04
CA ARG A 92 5.51 27.20 0.87
C ARG A 92 6.88 27.85 0.75
N GLU A 93 7.94 27.04 0.74
CA GLU A 93 9.33 27.52 0.65
C GLU A 93 9.61 28.20 -0.70
N VAL A 94 9.16 27.59 -1.80
CA VAL A 94 9.35 28.16 -3.15
C VAL A 94 8.28 29.17 -3.55
N GLY A 95 7.26 29.41 -2.73
CA GLY A 95 6.16 30.33 -3.04
C GLY A 95 5.21 29.81 -4.13
N ALA A 96 5.16 28.49 -4.34
CA ALA A 96 4.27 27.90 -5.34
C ALA A 96 2.79 27.99 -4.91
N PRO A 97 1.84 28.11 -5.85
CA PRO A 97 0.42 28.13 -5.54
C PRO A 97 -0.02 26.77 -4.98
N LEU A 98 -0.53 26.75 -3.74
CA LEU A 98 -0.88 25.51 -3.03
C LEU A 98 -2.01 24.73 -3.71
N ALA A 99 -3.06 25.40 -4.20
CA ALA A 99 -4.22 24.74 -4.79
C ALA A 99 -3.85 23.82 -5.96
N PRO A 100 -3.20 24.27 -7.04
CA PRO A 100 -2.82 23.41 -8.16
C PRO A 100 -1.75 22.37 -7.76
N THR A 101 -0.88 22.69 -6.82
CA THR A 101 0.15 21.74 -6.34
C THR A 101 -0.49 20.57 -5.60
N LEU A 102 -1.46 20.82 -4.73
CA LEU A 102 -2.18 19.76 -4.00
C LEU A 102 -3.13 18.99 -4.92
N GLU A 103 -3.71 19.63 -5.92
CA GLU A 103 -4.52 18.96 -6.93
C GLU A 103 -3.68 17.96 -7.75
N ALA A 104 -2.51 18.39 -8.22
CA ALA A 104 -1.57 17.52 -8.93
C ALA A 104 -1.10 16.34 -8.07
N LEU A 105 -0.85 16.58 -6.78
CA LEU A 105 -0.51 15.51 -5.84
C LEU A 105 -1.70 14.55 -5.65
N SER A 106 -2.90 15.07 -5.43
CA SER A 106 -4.13 14.27 -5.26
C SER A 106 -4.39 13.38 -6.47
N SER A 107 -4.27 13.94 -7.69
CA SER A 107 -4.49 13.18 -8.93
C SER A 107 -3.43 12.09 -9.14
N SER A 108 -2.17 12.37 -8.82
CA SER A 108 -1.09 11.38 -8.90
C SER A 108 -1.27 10.23 -7.90
N MET A 109 -1.72 10.52 -6.68
CA MET A 109 -2.02 9.51 -5.67
C MET A 109 -3.24 8.68 -6.06
N ALA A 110 -4.30 9.32 -6.56
CA ALA A 110 -5.50 8.63 -7.06
C ALA A 110 -5.18 7.69 -8.23
N ALA A 111 -4.32 8.10 -9.17
CA ALA A 111 -3.88 7.26 -10.28
C ALA A 111 -3.11 6.03 -9.79
N ARG A 112 -2.25 6.16 -8.78
CA ARG A 112 -1.55 5.02 -8.16
C ARG A 112 -2.52 4.04 -7.49
N ASP A 113 -3.47 4.56 -6.71
CA ASP A 113 -4.51 3.76 -6.06
C ASP A 113 -5.36 2.99 -7.10
N HIS A 114 -5.66 3.63 -8.24
CA HIS A 114 -6.41 2.98 -9.33
C HIS A 114 -5.61 1.85 -9.96
N THR A 115 -4.35 2.08 -10.28
CA THR A 115 -3.45 1.07 -10.83
C THR A 115 -3.27 -0.13 -9.89
N GLU A 116 -3.11 0.11 -8.59
CA GLU A 116 -3.02 -0.97 -7.59
C GLU A 116 -4.30 -1.81 -7.52
N ARG A 117 -5.48 -1.17 -7.63
CA ARG A 117 -6.78 -1.87 -7.66
C ARG A 117 -6.96 -2.69 -8.94
N GLU A 118 -6.57 -2.16 -10.10
CA GLU A 118 -6.61 -2.90 -11.37
C GLU A 118 -5.69 -4.12 -11.35
N ILE A 119 -4.45 -3.97 -10.87
CA ILE A 119 -3.52 -5.08 -10.70
C ILE A 119 -4.11 -6.11 -9.72
N ALA A 120 -4.70 -5.68 -8.61
CA ALA A 120 -5.32 -6.58 -7.65
C ALA A 120 -6.54 -7.32 -8.24
N ALA A 121 -7.34 -6.67 -9.07
CA ALA A 121 -8.48 -7.28 -9.74
C ALA A 121 -8.04 -8.31 -10.79
N THR A 122 -7.05 -7.98 -11.61
CA THR A 122 -6.48 -8.89 -12.63
C THR A 122 -5.81 -10.12 -12.00
N MET A 123 -5.18 -9.96 -10.84
CA MET A 123 -4.53 -11.05 -10.10
C MET A 123 -5.48 -11.91 -9.26
N ALA A 124 -6.76 -11.53 -9.13
CA ALA A 124 -7.73 -12.28 -8.33
C ALA A 124 -7.99 -13.68 -8.92
N GLY A 125 -8.13 -13.79 -10.23
CA GLY A 125 -8.37 -15.07 -10.92
C GLY A 125 -7.22 -16.08 -10.73
N PRO A 126 -5.97 -15.75 -11.09
CA PRO A 126 -4.83 -16.65 -10.95
C PRO A 126 -4.59 -17.14 -9.51
N VAL A 127 -4.85 -16.30 -8.50
CA VAL A 127 -4.68 -16.66 -7.09
C VAL A 127 -5.66 -17.73 -6.63
N TRP A 128 -6.91 -17.72 -7.12
CA TRP A 128 -7.89 -18.76 -6.81
C TRP A 128 -7.53 -20.10 -7.44
N THR A 129 -7.10 -20.09 -8.70
CA THR A 129 -6.64 -21.31 -9.39
C THR A 129 -5.42 -21.90 -8.70
N MET A 130 -4.45 -21.07 -8.33
CA MET A 130 -3.26 -21.52 -7.60
C MET A 130 -3.60 -22.10 -6.21
N ARG A 131 -4.59 -21.53 -5.51
CA ARG A 131 -5.08 -22.10 -4.24
C ARG A 131 -5.75 -23.46 -4.44
N LEU A 132 -6.57 -23.59 -5.48
CA LEU A 132 -7.24 -24.85 -5.79
C LEU A 132 -6.21 -25.94 -6.07
N VAL A 133 -5.21 -25.65 -6.91
CA VAL A 133 -4.10 -26.58 -7.21
C VAL A 133 -3.31 -26.94 -5.95
N MET A 134 -3.13 -26.00 -5.01
CA MET A 134 -2.39 -26.21 -3.78
C MET A 134 -3.16 -27.04 -2.73
N VAL A 135 -4.49 -26.97 -2.75
CA VAL A 135 -5.38 -27.72 -1.85
C VAL A 135 -5.64 -29.14 -2.38
N LEU A 136 -5.58 -29.36 -3.70
CA LEU A 136 -5.87 -30.64 -4.34
C LEU A 136 -5.05 -31.82 -3.80
N PRO A 137 -3.71 -31.71 -3.59
CA PRO A 137 -2.93 -32.80 -2.99
C PRO A 137 -3.35 -33.12 -1.55
N LEU A 138 -3.74 -32.10 -0.78
CA LEU A 138 -4.21 -32.28 0.60
C LEU A 138 -5.58 -32.97 0.62
N LEU A 139 -6.47 -32.63 -0.30
CA LEU A 139 -7.76 -33.29 -0.47
C LEU A 139 -7.59 -34.74 -0.96
N ALA A 140 -6.66 -35.00 -1.87
CA ALA A 140 -6.34 -36.35 -2.34
C ALA A 140 -5.80 -37.22 -1.20
N LEU A 141 -4.89 -36.69 -0.39
CA LEU A 141 -4.34 -37.39 0.76
C LEU A 141 -5.42 -37.65 1.83
N GLY A 142 -6.26 -36.65 2.13
CA GLY A 142 -7.39 -36.80 3.04
C GLY A 142 -8.42 -37.81 2.54
N GLY A 143 -8.77 -37.77 1.26
CA GLY A 143 -9.67 -38.76 0.62
C GLY A 143 -9.12 -40.16 0.67
N ALA A 144 -7.83 -40.36 0.42
CA ALA A 144 -7.18 -41.68 0.53
C ALA A 144 -7.24 -42.26 1.94
N THR A 145 -7.11 -41.43 2.97
CA THR A 145 -7.23 -41.89 4.37
C THR A 145 -8.68 -42.28 4.73
N LEU A 146 -9.68 -41.59 4.17
CA LEU A 146 -11.10 -41.88 4.38
C LEU A 146 -11.53 -43.19 3.72
N THR A 147 -10.90 -43.58 2.62
CA THR A 147 -11.15 -44.86 1.93
C THR A 147 -10.45 -46.05 2.56
N GLY A 148 -9.82 -45.87 3.74
CA GLY A 148 -9.14 -46.92 4.49
C GLY A 148 -7.75 -47.29 3.98
N THR A 149 -7.23 -46.58 2.97
CA THR A 149 -5.85 -46.76 2.53
C THR A 149 -4.89 -46.07 3.53
N PRO A 150 -3.88 -46.78 4.05
CA PRO A 150 -2.96 -46.21 5.03
C PRO A 150 -1.92 -45.27 4.39
N ALA A 151 -2.40 -44.36 3.50
CA ALA A 151 -1.56 -43.45 2.71
C ALA A 151 -0.66 -42.57 3.59
N LEU A 152 -1.22 -42.09 4.70
CA LEU A 152 -0.48 -41.23 5.65
C LEU A 152 0.57 -42.01 6.42
N SER A 153 0.27 -43.27 6.83
CA SER A 153 1.21 -44.12 7.53
C SER A 153 2.34 -44.62 6.62
N ILE A 154 2.06 -44.85 5.35
CA ILE A 154 3.08 -45.17 4.35
C ILE A 154 3.97 -43.97 4.08
N LEU A 155 3.38 -42.77 3.93
CA LEU A 155 4.11 -41.55 3.65
C LEU A 155 5.04 -41.13 4.80
N LEU A 156 4.58 -41.28 6.04
CA LEU A 156 5.34 -40.89 7.24
C LEU A 156 6.09 -42.06 7.90
N GLY A 157 5.69 -43.32 7.63
CA GLY A 157 6.25 -44.50 8.24
C GLY A 157 7.33 -45.22 7.43
N THR A 158 7.51 -44.87 6.16
CA THR A 158 8.55 -45.46 5.32
C THR A 158 9.67 -44.46 5.02
N PRO A 159 10.93 -44.91 4.94
CA PRO A 159 12.06 -44.03 4.61
C PRO A 159 11.92 -43.37 3.23
N VAL A 160 11.30 -44.07 2.29
CA VAL A 160 11.02 -43.51 0.94
C VAL A 160 9.91 -42.46 1.01
N GLY A 161 8.88 -42.66 1.80
CA GLY A 161 7.81 -41.69 2.03
C GLY A 161 8.30 -40.42 2.73
N LEU A 162 9.18 -40.58 3.71
CA LEU A 162 9.81 -39.42 4.39
C LEU A 162 10.69 -38.61 3.45
N LEU A 163 11.48 -39.24 2.58
CA LEU A 163 12.27 -38.58 1.59
C LEU A 163 11.38 -37.82 0.58
N ALA A 164 10.33 -38.45 0.07
CA ALA A 164 9.41 -37.83 -0.87
C ALA A 164 8.68 -36.63 -0.24
N SER A 165 8.22 -36.71 1.00
CA SER A 165 7.57 -35.61 1.72
C SER A 165 8.54 -34.47 2.03
N ALA A 166 9.80 -34.78 2.36
CA ALA A 166 10.83 -33.76 2.59
C ALA A 166 11.16 -32.99 1.30
N VAL A 167 11.32 -33.68 0.17
CA VAL A 167 11.56 -33.07 -1.14
C VAL A 167 10.38 -32.21 -1.55
N ALA A 168 9.15 -32.70 -1.41
CA ALA A 168 7.95 -31.94 -1.75
C ALA A 168 7.81 -30.67 -0.90
N SER A 169 8.10 -30.75 0.40
CA SER A 169 8.09 -29.62 1.32
C SER A 169 9.17 -28.60 0.99
N CYS A 170 10.36 -29.05 0.62
CA CYS A 170 11.48 -28.19 0.21
C CYS A 170 11.17 -27.44 -1.09
N LEU A 171 10.61 -28.12 -2.08
CA LEU A 171 10.18 -27.49 -3.36
C LEU A 171 9.09 -26.46 -3.12
N MET A 172 8.12 -26.76 -2.24
CA MET A 172 7.05 -25.84 -1.90
C MET A 172 7.55 -24.61 -1.15
N ALA A 173 8.47 -24.79 -0.21
CA ALA A 173 9.12 -23.71 0.50
C ALA A 173 9.96 -22.83 -0.46
N GLY A 174 10.68 -23.45 -1.38
CA GLY A 174 11.46 -22.79 -2.42
C GLY A 174 10.59 -21.95 -3.36
N ALA A 175 9.45 -22.48 -3.80
CA ALA A 175 8.51 -21.76 -4.65
C ALA A 175 7.90 -20.53 -3.92
N VAL A 176 7.53 -20.67 -2.67
CA VAL A 176 7.02 -19.56 -1.83
C VAL A 176 8.11 -18.52 -1.59
N TRP A 177 9.35 -18.94 -1.33
CA TRP A 177 10.48 -18.05 -1.12
C TRP A 177 10.82 -17.27 -2.40
N TRP A 178 10.89 -17.95 -3.54
CA TRP A 178 11.11 -17.35 -4.85
C TRP A 178 10.06 -16.30 -5.19
N MET A 179 8.78 -16.62 -4.98
CA MET A 179 7.68 -15.68 -5.20
C MET A 179 7.77 -14.44 -4.29
N ARG A 180 8.28 -14.60 -3.04
CA ARG A 180 8.51 -13.46 -2.15
C ARG A 180 9.62 -12.55 -2.61
N ILE A 181 10.69 -13.10 -3.21
CA ILE A 181 11.80 -12.32 -3.79
C ILE A 181 11.28 -11.51 -4.98
N LEU A 182 10.63 -12.16 -5.95
CA LEU A 182 10.07 -11.45 -7.12
C LEU A 182 9.14 -10.31 -6.73
N ARG A 183 8.32 -10.52 -5.70
CA ARG A 183 7.42 -9.46 -5.20
C ARG A 183 8.17 -8.30 -4.53
N ARG A 184 9.30 -8.53 -3.93
CA ARG A 184 10.13 -7.46 -3.33
C ARG A 184 10.77 -6.60 -4.42
N ASP A 185 11.28 -7.22 -5.46
CA ASP A 185 11.92 -6.52 -6.57
C ASP A 185 10.90 -5.74 -7.42
N ALA A 186 9.69 -6.29 -7.63
CA ALA A 186 8.61 -5.61 -8.35
C ALA A 186 8.01 -4.40 -7.60
N LEU A 187 8.20 -4.32 -6.29
CA LEU A 187 7.71 -3.22 -5.44
C LEU A 187 8.84 -2.25 -5.05
N ALA A 188 10.07 -2.50 -5.48
CA ALA A 188 11.17 -1.56 -5.30
C ALA A 188 10.90 -0.30 -6.14
N PRO A 189 10.99 0.91 -5.56
CA PRO A 189 10.90 2.14 -6.35
C PRO A 189 12.04 2.14 -7.37
N PRO A 190 11.79 2.64 -8.61
CA PRO A 190 12.84 2.73 -9.62
C PRO A 190 14.04 3.49 -9.06
N PRO A 191 15.26 3.06 -9.37
CA PRO A 191 16.46 3.69 -8.86
C PRO A 191 16.49 5.16 -9.27
N GLN A 192 16.75 6.04 -8.30
CA GLN A 192 16.67 7.50 -8.46
C GLN A 192 17.49 8.06 -9.62
N HIS A 193 18.49 7.33 -10.10
CA HIS A 193 19.30 7.73 -11.24
C HIS A 193 18.56 7.60 -12.58
N GLU A 194 17.59 6.71 -12.75
CA GLU A 194 16.78 6.65 -13.98
C GLU A 194 15.85 7.87 -14.07
N LEU A 195 15.24 8.29 -12.96
CA LEU A 195 14.45 9.52 -12.92
C LEU A 195 15.28 10.78 -13.23
N MET A 196 16.52 10.82 -12.76
CA MET A 196 17.45 11.91 -13.08
C MET A 196 17.80 11.92 -14.57
N LEU A 197 18.01 10.77 -15.19
CA LEU A 197 18.30 10.67 -16.62
C LEU A 197 17.10 11.06 -17.50
N GLU A 198 15.89 10.66 -17.11
CA GLU A 198 14.65 11.10 -17.80
C GLU A 198 14.43 12.61 -17.68
N LEU A 199 14.64 13.17 -16.48
CA LEU A 199 14.54 14.63 -16.28
C LEU A 199 15.62 15.38 -17.09
N PHE A 200 16.84 14.86 -17.19
CA PHE A 200 17.88 15.43 -18.02
C PHE A 200 17.55 15.32 -19.52
N ALA A 201 17.01 14.19 -19.96
CA ALA A 201 16.58 14.00 -21.35
C ALA A 201 15.43 14.95 -21.74
N LEU A 202 14.46 15.14 -20.86
CA LEU A 202 13.39 16.11 -21.06
C LEU A 202 13.87 17.57 -21.06
N ALA A 203 14.81 17.91 -20.18
CA ALA A 203 15.41 19.25 -20.14
C ALA A 203 16.22 19.58 -21.39
N THR A 204 16.86 18.59 -22.03
CA THR A 204 17.64 18.76 -23.26
C THR A 204 16.80 18.72 -24.55
N SER A 205 15.59 18.14 -24.50
CA SER A 205 14.69 18.04 -25.65
C SER A 205 13.74 19.24 -25.78
N GLY A 206 13.66 20.10 -24.76
CA GLY A 206 12.78 21.27 -24.71
C GLY A 206 13.45 22.61 -25.04
N GLY A 207 14.69 22.63 -25.59
CA GLY A 207 15.43 23.82 -25.98
C GLY A 207 15.38 24.12 -27.49
#